data_d593edd3e21fc00dfa21d4bc9674b089
#
_entry.id   d593edd3e21fc00dfa21d4bc9674b089
#
_cell.length_a   1.000
_cell.length_b   1.000
_cell.length_c   1.000
_cell.angle_alpha   90.00
_cell.angle_beta   90.00
_cell.angle_gamma   90.00
#
_symmetry.space_group_name_H-M   'P 1'
#
loop_
_entity.id
_entity.type
_entity.pdbx_description
1 polymer ?
#
loop_
_entity_poly.entity_id
_entity_poly.type
_entity_poly.pdbx_seq_one_letter_code
_entity_poly.pdbx_strand_id
1 'polypeptide(L)'
;MRRWNGWGNENSDLTTELNSGLRSLLEHHLGPAESLGEATLEQVIAKVPPSRLAPHPLFSLDAETRVRHARGQSLPDWLDMHSGAVDSFPDAVAMPESSADVRELLAYAKANNIHVIPYGGGTSVVGHINPDVGDKPVLTIDMVNMN
;
A
#
# COMPACT_ATOMS: atom_id res chain seq x y z
N MET A 1 3.08 9.78 11.91
CA MET A 1 2.88 9.33 10.52
C MET A 1 1.93 8.14 10.55
N ARG A 2 1.20 7.83 9.44
CA ARG A 2 0.38 6.62 9.36
C ARG A 2 1.29 5.39 9.31
N ARG A 3 0.87 4.30 9.96
CA ARG A 3 1.61 3.02 9.87
C ARG A 3 1.67 2.55 8.41
N TRP A 4 2.82 2.01 8.02
CA TRP A 4 2.97 1.42 6.68
C TRP A 4 2.39 0.00 6.61
N ASN A 5 2.39 -0.73 7.73
CA ASN A 5 2.05 -2.14 7.84
C ASN A 5 0.75 -2.41 8.61
N GLY A 6 -0.19 -1.50 8.61
CA GLY A 6 -1.47 -1.72 9.26
C GLY A 6 -2.24 -0.46 9.58
N TRP A 7 -3.24 -0.60 10.43
CA TRP A 7 -4.14 0.48 10.82
C TRP A 7 -3.51 1.41 11.87
N GLY A 8 -3.89 2.67 11.83
CA GLY A 8 -3.49 3.67 12.81
C GLY A 8 -2.20 4.43 12.49
N ASN A 9 -1.65 5.07 13.50
CA ASN A 9 -0.42 5.85 13.41
C ASN A 9 0.77 5.08 14.02
N GLU A 10 1.98 5.39 13.60
CA GLU A 10 3.21 4.76 14.09
C GLU A 10 3.38 4.83 15.61
N ASN A 11 2.87 5.91 16.23
CA ASN A 11 2.94 6.12 17.68
C ASN A 11 1.71 5.57 18.44
N SER A 12 0.79 4.90 17.77
CA SER A 12 -0.37 4.28 18.40
C SER A 12 0.03 2.90 18.92
N ASP A 13 -0.07 2.70 20.23
CA ASP A 13 0.05 1.38 20.81
C ASP A 13 -1.21 0.57 20.46
N LEU A 14 -1.07 -0.33 19.50
CA LEU A 14 -2.12 -1.26 19.08
C LEU A 14 -1.92 -2.65 19.68
N THR A 15 -0.93 -2.84 20.53
CA THR A 15 -0.69 -4.11 21.22
C THR A 15 -1.75 -4.28 22.31
N THR A 16 -2.96 -4.63 21.90
CA THR A 16 -3.93 -5.21 22.82
C THR A 16 -3.49 -6.66 23.04
N GLU A 17 -2.86 -6.91 24.16
CA GLU A 17 -2.63 -8.30 24.58
C GLU A 17 -3.98 -9.00 24.63
N LEU A 18 -4.12 -10.04 23.80
CA LEU A 18 -5.27 -10.93 23.89
C LEU A 18 -5.33 -11.50 25.32
N ASN A 19 -6.43 -11.28 26.01
CA ASN A 19 -6.61 -11.91 27.30
C ASN A 19 -6.56 -13.44 27.16
N SER A 20 -6.19 -14.12 28.24
CA SER A 20 -5.99 -15.58 28.22
C SER A 20 -7.24 -16.35 27.78
N GLY A 21 -8.43 -15.89 28.13
CA GLY A 21 -9.69 -16.52 27.73
C GLY A 21 -9.94 -16.44 26.22
N LEU A 22 -9.68 -15.28 25.61
CA LEU A 22 -9.81 -15.10 24.16
C LEU A 22 -8.74 -15.92 23.41
N ARG A 23 -7.51 -15.94 23.92
CA ARG A 23 -6.45 -16.79 23.35
C ARG A 23 -6.86 -18.26 23.35
N SER A 24 -7.31 -18.80 24.50
CA SER A 24 -7.74 -20.18 24.61
C SER A 24 -8.93 -20.50 23.70
N LEU A 25 -9.87 -19.57 23.55
CA LEU A 25 -11.00 -19.74 22.63
C LEU A 25 -10.54 -19.84 21.18
N LEU A 26 -9.62 -18.94 20.76
CA LEU A 26 -9.07 -18.97 19.40
C LEU A 26 -8.28 -20.25 19.14
N GLU A 27 -7.41 -20.66 20.06
CA GLU A 27 -6.63 -21.88 19.95
C GLU A 27 -7.52 -23.13 19.89
N HIS A 28 -8.63 -23.15 20.64
CA HIS A 28 -9.58 -24.25 20.61
C HIS A 28 -10.27 -24.39 19.24
N HIS A 29 -10.61 -23.29 18.60
CA HIS A 29 -11.35 -23.31 17.33
C HIS A 29 -10.46 -23.30 16.08
N LEU A 30 -9.27 -22.69 16.15
CA LEU A 30 -8.39 -22.47 14.99
C LEU A 30 -7.09 -23.29 15.06
N GLY A 31 -6.82 -23.92 16.19
CA GLY A 31 -5.54 -24.58 16.46
C GLY A 31 -4.48 -23.62 17.01
N PRO A 32 -3.26 -24.14 17.28
CA PRO A 32 -2.16 -23.33 17.80
C PRO A 32 -1.77 -22.24 16.80
N ALA A 33 -1.53 -21.04 17.32
CA ALA A 33 -1.06 -19.91 16.50
C ALA A 33 0.42 -20.07 16.14
N GLU A 34 0.76 -19.82 14.88
CA GLU A 34 2.13 -19.64 14.43
C GLU A 34 2.47 -18.15 14.45
N SER A 35 3.68 -17.81 14.90
CA SER A 35 4.17 -16.44 14.85
C SER A 35 4.57 -16.11 13.40
N LEU A 36 3.89 -15.14 12.80
CA LEU A 36 4.37 -14.53 11.57
C LEU A 36 5.58 -13.64 11.93
N GLY A 37 6.69 -13.80 11.20
CA GLY A 37 7.80 -12.88 11.31
C GLY A 37 7.34 -11.46 10.98
N GLU A 38 7.83 -10.47 11.71
CA GLU A 38 7.54 -9.06 11.44
C GLU A 38 8.63 -8.48 10.54
N ALA A 39 8.24 -8.02 9.35
CA ALA A 39 9.15 -7.37 8.43
C ALA A 39 9.30 -5.89 8.77
N THR A 40 10.51 -5.35 8.60
CA THR A 40 10.74 -3.91 8.71
C THR A 40 10.40 -3.19 7.41
N LEU A 41 10.14 -1.88 7.52
CA LEU A 41 9.89 -1.04 6.34
C LEU A 41 11.07 -1.10 5.35
N GLU A 42 12.30 -1.07 5.86
CA GLU A 42 13.53 -1.11 5.06
C GLU A 42 13.64 -2.43 4.27
N GLN A 43 13.24 -3.54 4.87
CA GLN A 43 13.22 -4.83 4.18
C GLN A 43 12.24 -4.85 3.02
N VAL A 44 11.10 -4.17 3.15
CA VAL A 44 10.10 -4.08 2.07
C VAL A 44 10.54 -3.05 1.02
N ILE A 45 11.09 -1.90 1.44
CA ILE A 45 11.67 -0.91 0.52
C ILE A 45 12.73 -1.55 -0.39
N ALA A 46 13.58 -2.42 0.16
CA ALA A 46 14.62 -3.10 -0.62
C ALA A 46 14.07 -4.04 -1.71
N LYS A 47 12.79 -4.41 -1.66
CA LYS A 47 12.12 -5.22 -2.68
C LYS A 47 11.50 -4.39 -3.82
N VAL A 48 11.40 -3.07 -3.66
CA VAL A 48 10.75 -2.21 -4.67
C VAL A 48 11.58 -2.19 -5.95
N PRO A 49 11.01 -2.65 -7.08
CA PRO A 49 11.75 -2.68 -8.34
C PRO A 49 11.95 -1.27 -8.90
N PRO A 50 12.90 -1.06 -9.82
CA PRO A 50 12.97 0.17 -10.60
C PRO A 50 11.63 0.49 -11.26
N SER A 51 11.27 1.78 -11.29
CA SER A 51 10.05 2.21 -11.98
C SER A 51 10.12 1.93 -13.49
N ARG A 52 9.03 1.49 -14.07
CA ARG A 52 8.84 1.36 -15.52
C ARG A 52 8.43 2.67 -16.18
N LEU A 53 8.14 3.71 -15.37
CA LEU A 53 7.75 5.05 -15.84
C LEU A 53 8.95 6.00 -15.88
N ALA A 54 9.01 6.81 -16.92
CA ALA A 54 9.95 7.91 -16.99
C ALA A 54 9.62 8.96 -15.90
N PRO A 55 10.63 9.71 -15.41
CA PRO A 55 10.38 10.80 -14.47
C PRO A 55 9.38 11.82 -15.05
N HIS A 56 8.46 12.26 -14.20
CA HIS A 56 7.47 13.30 -14.53
C HIS A 56 7.36 14.28 -13.36
N PRO A 57 7.14 15.59 -13.58
CA PRO A 57 7.09 16.57 -12.50
C PRO A 57 6.09 16.27 -11.39
N LEU A 58 4.99 15.59 -11.73
CA LEU A 58 3.93 15.21 -10.78
C LEU A 58 4.15 13.82 -10.16
N PHE A 59 5.25 13.10 -10.47
CA PHE A 59 5.50 11.75 -9.96
C PHE A 59 6.50 11.75 -8.81
N SER A 60 6.16 11.01 -7.76
CA SER A 60 7.13 10.46 -6.82
C SER A 60 7.50 9.05 -7.26
N LEU A 61 8.80 8.80 -7.45
CA LEU A 61 9.39 7.48 -7.70
C LEU A 61 10.06 6.93 -6.44
N ASP A 62 9.92 7.63 -5.32
CA ASP A 62 10.49 7.25 -4.04
C ASP A 62 9.96 5.88 -3.59
N ALA A 63 10.88 5.00 -3.17
CA ALA A 63 10.54 3.62 -2.85
C ALA A 63 9.62 3.51 -1.62
N GLU A 64 9.84 4.32 -0.58
CA GLU A 64 8.98 4.33 0.60
C GLU A 64 7.56 4.80 0.24
N THR A 65 7.44 5.86 -0.54
CA THR A 65 6.15 6.34 -1.03
C THR A 65 5.40 5.24 -1.78
N ARG A 66 6.09 4.49 -2.63
CA ARG A 66 5.52 3.39 -3.39
C ARG A 66 5.09 2.22 -2.49
N VAL A 67 5.85 1.90 -1.45
CA VAL A 67 5.48 0.90 -0.44
C VAL A 67 4.20 1.30 0.29
N ARG A 68 4.10 2.56 0.73
CA ARG A 68 2.94 3.07 1.46
C ARG A 68 1.64 3.12 0.64
N HIS A 69 1.74 2.95 -0.69
CA HIS A 69 0.60 2.91 -1.62
C HIS A 69 0.41 1.53 -2.28
N ALA A 70 1.10 0.49 -1.78
CA ALA A 70 1.08 -0.83 -2.37
C ALA A 70 -0.08 -1.71 -1.91
N ARG A 71 -0.64 -1.47 -0.73
CA ARG A 71 -1.69 -2.30 -0.12
C ARG A 71 -2.79 -1.47 0.52
N GLY A 72 -3.98 -2.07 0.58
CA GLY A 72 -5.13 -1.57 1.32
C GLY A 72 -5.11 -1.97 2.80
N GLN A 73 -6.30 -2.25 3.33
CA GLN A 73 -6.52 -2.56 4.74
C GLN A 73 -7.37 -3.84 4.92
N SER A 74 -7.35 -4.74 3.94
CA SER A 74 -7.93 -6.07 4.09
C SER A 74 -7.07 -6.94 5.02
N LEU A 75 -7.62 -8.01 5.56
CA LEU A 75 -6.84 -8.95 6.36
C LEU A 75 -5.67 -9.56 5.57
N PRO A 76 -5.84 -10.02 4.31
CA PRO A 76 -4.70 -10.43 3.49
C PRO A 76 -3.64 -9.34 3.33
N ASP A 77 -4.03 -8.07 3.09
CA ASP A 77 -3.08 -6.96 2.97
C ASP A 77 -2.25 -6.78 4.26
N TRP A 78 -2.89 -6.93 5.42
CA TRP A 78 -2.19 -6.85 6.70
C TRP A 78 -1.19 -7.99 6.89
N LEU A 79 -1.56 -9.21 6.52
CA LEU A 79 -0.66 -10.37 6.59
C LEU A 79 0.54 -10.18 5.66
N ASP A 80 0.32 -9.71 4.42
CA ASP A 80 1.38 -9.39 3.46
C ASP A 80 2.32 -8.31 3.99
N MET A 81 1.77 -7.22 4.52
CA MET A 81 2.59 -6.13 5.07
C MET A 81 3.38 -6.57 6.30
N HIS A 82 2.76 -7.29 7.24
CA HIS A 82 3.43 -7.76 8.45
C HIS A 82 4.53 -8.77 8.15
N SER A 83 4.28 -9.72 7.27
CA SER A 83 5.27 -10.73 6.87
C SER A 83 6.30 -10.21 5.87
N GLY A 84 6.06 -9.03 5.29
CA GLY A 84 6.87 -8.51 4.20
C GLY A 84 6.64 -9.23 2.86
N ALA A 85 5.56 -9.97 2.69
CA ALA A 85 5.21 -10.68 1.45
C ALA A 85 4.62 -9.74 0.38
N VAL A 86 4.84 -8.42 0.50
CA VAL A 86 4.45 -7.46 -0.52
C VAL A 86 5.27 -7.69 -1.79
N ASP A 87 4.61 -8.04 -2.88
CA ASP A 87 5.22 -8.47 -4.14
C ASP A 87 4.89 -7.54 -5.33
N SER A 88 3.96 -6.59 -5.14
CA SER A 88 3.57 -5.63 -6.17
C SER A 88 3.53 -4.21 -5.61
N PHE A 89 4.03 -3.27 -6.41
CA PHE A 89 4.16 -1.86 -6.05
C PHE A 89 3.74 -0.99 -7.24
N PRO A 90 3.13 0.20 -7.01
CA PRO A 90 2.92 1.13 -8.10
C PRO A 90 4.27 1.57 -8.68
N ASP A 91 4.35 1.83 -9.98
CA ASP A 91 5.56 2.35 -10.62
C ASP A 91 5.84 3.79 -10.23
N ALA A 92 4.78 4.56 -10.00
CA ALA A 92 4.86 5.91 -9.47
C ALA A 92 3.62 6.23 -8.62
N VAL A 93 3.77 7.24 -7.76
CA VAL A 93 2.67 7.86 -7.03
C VAL A 93 2.62 9.33 -7.42
N ALA A 94 1.44 9.82 -7.79
CA ALA A 94 1.20 11.24 -8.05
C ALA A 94 0.28 11.82 -6.98
N MET A 95 0.56 13.04 -6.54
CA MET A 95 -0.24 13.77 -5.55
C MET A 95 -0.69 15.11 -6.15
N PRO A 96 -1.70 15.11 -7.04
CA PRO A 96 -2.18 16.33 -7.68
C PRO A 96 -2.73 17.34 -6.68
N GLU A 97 -2.55 18.62 -6.97
CA GLU A 97 -3.07 19.74 -6.17
C GLU A 97 -4.26 20.42 -6.86
N SER A 98 -4.55 20.06 -8.11
CA SER A 98 -5.61 20.67 -8.90
C SER A 98 -6.28 19.69 -9.86
N SER A 99 -7.51 20.05 -10.28
CA SER A 99 -8.19 19.32 -11.35
C SER A 99 -7.47 19.38 -12.70
N ALA A 100 -6.58 20.37 -12.90
CA ALA A 100 -5.74 20.45 -14.08
C ALA A 100 -4.67 19.36 -14.07
N ASP A 101 -4.02 19.16 -12.91
CA ASP A 101 -3.03 18.09 -12.73
C ASP A 101 -3.65 16.71 -12.93
N VAL A 102 -4.86 16.49 -12.38
CA VAL A 102 -5.58 15.22 -12.59
C VAL A 102 -5.84 14.97 -14.08
N ARG A 103 -6.28 15.99 -14.83
CA ARG A 103 -6.50 15.87 -16.28
C ARG A 103 -5.20 15.56 -17.02
N GLU A 104 -4.10 16.21 -16.64
CA GLU A 104 -2.77 15.95 -17.22
C GLU A 104 -2.34 14.52 -16.96
N LEU A 105 -2.43 14.04 -15.70
CA LEU A 105 -2.08 12.67 -15.31
C LEU A 105 -2.90 11.63 -16.07
N LEU A 106 -4.20 11.84 -16.21
CA LEU A 106 -5.09 10.91 -16.96
C LEU A 106 -4.78 10.92 -18.46
N ALA A 107 -4.48 12.09 -19.04
CA ALA A 107 -4.07 12.18 -20.44
C ALA A 107 -2.72 11.47 -20.68
N TYR A 108 -1.76 11.68 -19.78
CA TYR A 108 -0.47 11.00 -19.81
C TYR A 108 -0.64 9.47 -19.70
N ALA A 109 -1.42 9.01 -18.73
CA ALA A 109 -1.65 7.59 -18.51
C ALA A 109 -2.32 6.93 -19.73
N LYS A 110 -3.30 7.60 -20.34
CA LYS A 110 -3.96 7.13 -21.57
C LYS A 110 -2.98 7.03 -22.74
N ALA A 111 -2.14 8.05 -22.94
CA ALA A 111 -1.17 8.09 -24.04
C ALA A 111 -0.08 7.02 -23.92
N ASN A 112 0.27 6.62 -22.70
CA ASN A 112 1.33 5.67 -22.41
C ASN A 112 0.84 4.29 -21.95
N ASN A 113 -0.46 4.00 -22.09
CA ASN A 113 -1.08 2.71 -21.71
C ASN A 113 -0.80 2.30 -20.25
N ILE A 114 -0.90 3.25 -19.32
CA ILE A 114 -0.64 3.08 -17.90
C ILE A 114 -1.95 2.71 -17.18
N HIS A 115 -1.89 1.75 -16.27
CA HIS A 115 -2.98 1.45 -15.36
C HIS A 115 -3.04 2.51 -14.25
N VAL A 116 -4.18 3.14 -14.06
CA VAL A 116 -4.37 4.19 -13.04
C VAL A 116 -5.16 3.63 -11.87
N ILE A 117 -4.64 3.83 -10.66
CA ILE A 117 -5.31 3.52 -9.41
C ILE A 117 -5.64 4.84 -8.69
N PRO A 118 -6.91 5.22 -8.56
CA PRO A 118 -7.28 6.34 -7.69
C PRO A 118 -7.12 5.93 -6.23
N TYR A 119 -6.51 6.80 -5.44
CA TYR A 119 -6.21 6.55 -4.04
C TYR A 119 -6.69 7.73 -3.18
N GLY A 120 -7.41 7.42 -2.12
CA GLY A 120 -7.86 8.38 -1.12
C GLY A 120 -7.18 8.09 0.23
N GLY A 121 -7.95 7.72 1.26
CA GLY A 121 -7.40 7.34 2.56
C GLY A 121 -6.67 5.99 2.61
N GLY A 122 -6.62 5.24 1.53
CA GLY A 122 -5.99 3.92 1.47
C GLY A 122 -6.65 2.86 2.36
N THR A 123 -7.93 3.02 2.64
CA THR A 123 -8.70 2.17 3.57
C THR A 123 -9.46 1.04 2.88
N SER A 124 -9.10 0.72 1.63
CA SER A 124 -9.72 -0.38 0.89
C SER A 124 -9.59 -1.70 1.65
N VAL A 125 -10.69 -2.41 1.80
CA VAL A 125 -10.74 -3.75 2.41
C VAL A 125 -11.01 -4.86 1.39
N VAL A 126 -11.01 -4.52 0.08
CA VAL A 126 -11.29 -5.43 -1.03
C VAL A 126 -10.14 -5.50 -2.05
N GLY A 127 -9.00 -4.89 -1.74
CA GLY A 127 -7.78 -4.97 -2.55
C GLY A 127 -7.78 -4.16 -3.85
N HIS A 128 -8.82 -3.35 -4.15
CA HIS A 128 -8.93 -2.64 -5.44
C HIS A 128 -7.88 -1.53 -5.63
N ILE A 129 -7.14 -1.17 -4.59
CA ILE A 129 -6.02 -0.22 -4.67
C ILE A 129 -4.66 -0.93 -4.75
N ASN A 130 -4.63 -2.25 -4.67
CA ASN A 130 -3.40 -3.02 -4.79
C ASN A 130 -2.95 -3.03 -6.27
N PRO A 131 -1.69 -2.72 -6.56
CA PRO A 131 -1.18 -2.78 -7.92
C PRO A 131 -1.24 -4.20 -8.48
N ASP A 132 -1.75 -4.35 -9.70
CA ASP A 132 -1.73 -5.64 -10.40
C ASP A 132 -0.30 -6.01 -10.82
N VAL A 133 0.01 -7.29 -10.71
CA VAL A 133 1.22 -7.89 -11.30
C VAL A 133 0.94 -8.11 -12.79
N GLY A 134 1.37 -7.19 -13.63
CA GLY A 134 1.11 -7.26 -15.08
C GLY A 134 2.10 -6.44 -15.90
N ASP A 135 1.95 -6.52 -17.22
CA ASP A 135 2.85 -5.86 -18.18
C ASP A 135 2.71 -4.34 -18.21
N LYS A 136 1.56 -3.81 -17.80
CA LYS A 136 1.32 -2.37 -17.79
C LYS A 136 1.93 -1.72 -16.57
N PRO A 137 2.60 -0.56 -16.73
CA PRO A 137 2.99 0.26 -15.58
C PRO A 137 1.75 0.71 -14.79
N VAL A 138 1.92 0.89 -13.49
CA VAL A 138 0.85 1.32 -12.57
C VAL A 138 1.18 2.69 -12.00
N LEU A 139 0.24 3.62 -12.16
CA LEU A 139 0.28 4.96 -11.55
C LEU A 139 -0.81 5.06 -10.48
N THR A 140 -0.43 5.19 -9.22
CA THR A 140 -1.36 5.56 -8.16
C THR A 140 -1.51 7.08 -8.11
N ILE A 141 -2.75 7.58 -8.14
CA ILE A 141 -3.06 9.01 -8.00
C ILE A 141 -3.70 9.22 -6.63
N ASP A 142 -2.91 9.73 -5.69
CA ASP A 142 -3.35 10.03 -4.33
C ASP A 142 -3.96 11.44 -4.28
N MET A 143 -5.23 11.49 -3.91
CA MET A 143 -6.04 12.71 -3.87
C MET A 143 -5.88 13.50 -2.56
N VAL A 144 -4.87 13.20 -1.74
CA VAL A 144 -4.67 13.80 -0.40
C VAL A 144 -4.55 15.32 -0.44
N ASN A 145 -4.03 15.89 -1.51
CA ASN A 145 -3.85 17.35 -1.67
C ASN A 145 -5.02 18.05 -2.40
N MET A 146 -6.05 17.28 -2.79
CA MET A 146 -7.26 17.82 -3.43
C MET A 146 -8.25 18.28 -2.35
N ASN A 147 -8.31 19.61 -2.11
CA ASN A 147 -9.23 20.27 -1.17
C ASN A 147 -10.36 21.00 -1.91
#